data_2a4218c281d9da75a1c129ad3ea3ce41
#
_entry.id   2a4218c281d9da75a1c129ad3ea3ce41
#
_cell.length_a   1.000
_cell.length_b   1.000
_cell.length_c   1.000
_cell.angle_alpha   90.00
_cell.angle_beta   90.00
_cell.angle_gamma   90.00
#
_symmetry.space_group_name_H-M   'P 1'
#
loop_
_entity.id
_entity.type
_entity.pdbx_description
1 polymer ?
#
loop_
_entity_poly.entity_id
_entity_poly.type
_entity_poly.pdbx_seq_one_letter_code
_entity_poly.pdbx_strand_id
1 'polypeptide(L)'
;MTIKFRQYKNPDDYKRVYSFLIQHYQPDNADRNWIEPAWEYMHGHPYLDGSSLEKIGVWEADEAIVAVAHYESQLGEAFFELHPDYKHLQRDMFDYAEKNLYAISNDGDKFLHAFVNDMDDDFIAWVKARGYEKNNEESRAMCQFAIPDPFPAVS
;
A
#
# COMPACT_ATOMS: atom_id res chain seq x y z
N MET A 1 -11.59 -21.41 -5.56
CA MET A 1 -11.67 -19.97 -5.83
C MET A 1 -10.39 -19.52 -6.53
N THR A 2 -10.52 -18.92 -7.70
CA THR A 2 -9.37 -18.54 -8.53
C THR A 2 -8.98 -17.09 -8.25
N ILE A 3 -7.70 -16.87 -7.97
CA ILE A 3 -7.16 -15.51 -7.86
C ILE A 3 -6.72 -15.05 -9.25
N LYS A 4 -7.17 -13.88 -9.64
CA LYS A 4 -6.84 -13.28 -10.93
C LYS A 4 -6.03 -12.01 -10.71
N PHE A 5 -4.87 -11.94 -11.34
CA PHE A 5 -4.04 -10.74 -11.35
C PHE A 5 -4.33 -9.91 -12.58
N ARG A 6 -4.34 -8.58 -12.42
CA ARG A 6 -4.36 -7.64 -13.54
C ARG A 6 -3.75 -6.31 -13.14
N GLN A 7 -3.52 -5.47 -14.13
CA GLN A 7 -3.05 -4.10 -13.90
C GLN A 7 -4.23 -3.16 -13.61
N TYR A 8 -3.91 -2.10 -12.89
CA TYR A 8 -4.85 -1.07 -12.47
C TYR A 8 -5.43 -0.29 -13.65
N LYS A 9 -6.72 0.00 -13.59
CA LYS A 9 -7.44 0.80 -14.61
C LYS A 9 -8.23 1.91 -13.93
N ASN A 10 -7.74 3.13 -14.07
CA ASN A 10 -8.42 4.33 -13.60
C ASN A 10 -9.53 4.73 -14.60
N PRO A 11 -10.70 5.24 -14.21
CA PRO A 11 -11.12 5.58 -12.84
C PRO A 11 -11.84 4.45 -12.08
N ASP A 12 -12.20 3.36 -12.74
CA ASP A 12 -13.03 2.33 -12.11
C ASP A 12 -12.34 1.71 -10.89
N ASP A 13 -11.06 1.40 -11.01
CA ASP A 13 -10.32 0.80 -9.92
C ASP A 13 -10.07 1.77 -8.77
N TYR A 14 -9.98 3.07 -9.03
CA TYR A 14 -9.92 4.07 -7.97
C TYR A 14 -11.08 3.91 -6.99
N LYS A 15 -12.30 3.79 -7.53
CA LYS A 15 -13.51 3.63 -6.73
C LYS A 15 -13.56 2.28 -6.02
N ARG A 16 -13.09 1.24 -6.69
CA ARG A 16 -13.11 -0.12 -6.14
C ARG A 16 -12.11 -0.27 -4.98
N VAL A 17 -10.90 0.30 -5.11
CA VAL A 17 -9.92 0.31 -4.02
C VAL A 17 -10.40 1.20 -2.88
N TYR A 18 -11.00 2.35 -3.17
CA TYR A 18 -11.63 3.21 -2.17
C TYR A 18 -12.60 2.39 -1.30
N SER A 19 -13.52 1.67 -1.94
CA SER A 19 -14.50 0.83 -1.23
C SER A 19 -13.86 -0.31 -0.47
N PHE A 20 -12.83 -0.93 -1.04
CA PHE A 20 -12.04 -2.00 -0.41
C PHE A 20 -11.41 -1.53 0.90
N LEU A 21 -10.79 -0.35 0.91
CA LEU A 21 -10.15 0.19 2.10
C LEU A 21 -11.15 0.50 3.22
N ILE A 22 -12.32 1.02 2.87
CA ILE A 22 -13.40 1.26 3.85
C ILE A 22 -13.93 -0.07 4.41
N GLN A 23 -14.18 -1.03 3.54
CA GLN A 23 -14.76 -2.33 3.92
C GLN A 23 -13.88 -3.08 4.93
N HIS A 24 -12.56 -3.01 4.77
CA HIS A 24 -11.62 -3.77 5.58
C HIS A 24 -11.00 -2.96 6.71
N TYR A 25 -11.37 -1.70 6.86
CA TYR A 25 -10.85 -0.86 7.94
C TYR A 25 -11.16 -1.46 9.31
N GLN A 26 -10.14 -1.50 10.16
CA GLN A 26 -10.25 -1.90 11.56
C GLN A 26 -9.57 -0.88 12.46
N PRO A 27 -10.13 -0.55 13.63
CA PRO A 27 -9.49 0.34 14.59
C PRO A 27 -8.06 -0.12 14.93
N ASP A 28 -7.22 0.83 15.31
CA ASP A 28 -5.81 0.60 15.67
C ASP A 28 -4.99 0.03 14.51
N ASN A 29 -5.42 0.28 13.27
CA ASN A 29 -4.77 -0.22 12.07
C ASN A 29 -4.63 -1.75 12.07
N ALA A 30 -5.60 -2.44 12.67
CA ALA A 30 -5.55 -3.90 12.79
C ALA A 30 -5.64 -4.61 11.43
N ASP A 31 -6.27 -3.98 10.43
CA ASP A 31 -6.31 -4.48 9.06
C ASP A 31 -4.98 -4.29 8.33
N ARG A 32 -4.09 -3.41 8.84
CA ARG A 32 -2.76 -3.12 8.30
C ARG A 32 -2.75 -2.47 6.92
N ASN A 33 -3.89 -1.99 6.47
CA ASN A 33 -4.04 -1.28 5.20
C ASN A 33 -3.96 0.23 5.39
N TRP A 34 -3.81 0.95 4.29
CA TRP A 34 -4.01 2.38 4.30
C TRP A 34 -5.42 2.72 4.76
N ILE A 35 -5.56 3.85 5.43
CA ILE A 35 -6.88 4.45 5.62
C ILE A 35 -7.32 5.06 4.30
N GLU A 36 -8.62 5.02 4.02
CA GLU A 36 -9.16 5.45 2.73
C GLU A 36 -8.76 6.89 2.34
N PRO A 37 -8.76 7.90 3.24
CA PRO A 37 -8.34 9.25 2.86
C PRO A 37 -6.93 9.35 2.27
N ALA A 38 -6.03 8.43 2.63
CA ALA A 38 -4.70 8.40 2.03
C ALA A 38 -4.76 8.04 0.53
N TRP A 39 -5.68 7.16 0.15
CA TRP A 39 -5.90 6.78 -1.25
C TRP A 39 -6.43 7.95 -2.09
N GLU A 40 -7.39 8.71 -1.55
CA GLU A 40 -7.89 9.92 -2.20
C GLU A 40 -6.78 10.96 -2.34
N TYR A 41 -6.03 11.20 -1.27
CA TYR A 41 -4.93 12.16 -1.26
C TYR A 41 -3.88 11.82 -2.32
N MET A 42 -3.51 10.56 -2.43
CA MET A 42 -2.57 10.08 -3.45
C MET A 42 -2.98 10.52 -4.85
N HIS A 43 -4.25 10.29 -5.21
CA HIS A 43 -4.75 10.57 -6.56
C HIS A 43 -4.96 12.06 -6.83
N GLY A 44 -5.10 12.88 -5.80
CA GLY A 44 -5.22 14.33 -5.91
C GLY A 44 -3.92 15.09 -5.72
N HIS A 45 -2.85 14.39 -5.41
CA HIS A 45 -1.57 15.02 -5.07
C HIS A 45 -0.86 15.54 -6.31
N PRO A 46 -0.36 16.81 -6.29
CA PRO A 46 0.25 17.40 -7.49
C PRO A 46 1.56 16.74 -7.94
N TYR A 47 2.21 15.98 -7.07
CA TYR A 47 3.46 15.28 -7.39
C TYR A 47 3.25 13.83 -7.78
N LEU A 48 1.99 13.39 -7.93
CA LEU A 48 1.72 12.02 -8.38
C LEU A 48 2.22 11.82 -9.81
N ASP A 49 2.99 10.76 -10.02
CA ASP A 49 3.31 10.26 -11.36
C ASP A 49 2.11 9.49 -11.93
N GLY A 50 1.21 10.23 -12.57
CA GLY A 50 0.00 9.65 -13.17
C GLY A 50 0.28 8.74 -14.36
N SER A 51 1.45 8.86 -14.99
CA SER A 51 1.82 8.05 -16.15
C SER A 51 2.12 6.60 -15.80
N SER A 52 2.41 6.31 -14.53
CA SER A 52 2.76 4.97 -14.05
C SER A 52 1.63 4.25 -13.32
N LEU A 53 0.43 4.84 -13.24
CA LEU A 53 -0.71 4.24 -12.53
C LEU A 53 -1.05 2.84 -13.03
N GLU A 54 -0.88 2.57 -14.32
CA GLU A 54 -1.12 1.24 -14.90
C GLU A 54 -0.18 0.16 -14.35
N LYS A 55 0.93 0.54 -13.70
CA LYS A 55 1.85 -0.41 -13.08
C LYS A 55 1.40 -0.88 -11.71
N ILE A 56 0.38 -0.25 -11.14
CA ILE A 56 -0.24 -0.73 -9.91
C ILE A 56 -0.85 -2.11 -10.19
N GLY A 57 -0.55 -3.07 -9.32
CA GLY A 57 -1.05 -4.44 -9.43
C GLY A 57 -2.31 -4.65 -8.62
N VAL A 58 -3.28 -5.35 -9.20
CA VAL A 58 -4.56 -5.65 -8.57
C VAL A 58 -4.80 -7.17 -8.63
N TRP A 59 -5.15 -7.76 -7.50
CA TRP A 59 -5.56 -9.16 -7.41
C TRP A 59 -7.04 -9.22 -7.06
N GLU A 60 -7.76 -10.07 -7.76
CA GLU A 60 -9.19 -10.25 -7.58
C GLU A 60 -9.52 -11.70 -7.27
N ALA A 61 -10.52 -11.90 -6.43
CA ALA A 61 -11.17 -13.19 -6.18
C ALA A 61 -12.66 -12.99 -6.37
N ASP A 62 -13.29 -13.80 -7.23
CA ASP A 62 -14.73 -13.70 -7.55
C ASP A 62 -15.15 -12.25 -7.91
N GLU A 63 -14.35 -11.59 -8.73
CA GLU A 63 -14.56 -10.22 -9.21
C GLU A 63 -14.41 -9.14 -8.13
N ALA A 64 -14.04 -9.49 -6.91
CA ALA A 64 -13.79 -8.54 -5.84
C ALA A 64 -12.28 -8.34 -5.66
N ILE A 65 -11.86 -7.09 -5.41
CA ILE A 65 -10.45 -6.80 -5.10
C ILE A 65 -10.11 -7.40 -3.75
N VAL A 66 -8.99 -8.14 -3.70
CA VAL A 66 -8.47 -8.74 -2.47
C VAL A 66 -7.06 -8.27 -2.13
N ALA A 67 -6.34 -7.69 -3.09
CA ALA A 67 -4.99 -7.17 -2.86
C ALA A 67 -4.64 -6.09 -3.88
N VAL A 68 -3.83 -5.12 -3.45
CA VAL A 68 -3.32 -4.04 -4.30
C VAL A 68 -1.87 -3.76 -3.93
N ALA A 69 -0.97 -3.75 -4.91
CA ALA A 69 0.41 -3.30 -4.73
C ALA A 69 0.59 -1.99 -5.53
N HIS A 70 0.95 -0.92 -4.83
CA HIS A 70 0.96 0.41 -5.44
C HIS A 70 2.08 1.30 -4.89
N TYR A 71 2.33 2.41 -5.55
CA TYR A 71 3.17 3.50 -5.07
C TYR A 71 2.29 4.65 -4.55
N GLU A 72 2.89 5.67 -3.96
CA GLU A 72 2.15 6.87 -3.46
C GLU A 72 2.36 8.07 -4.38
N SER A 73 3.59 8.38 -4.72
CA SER A 73 3.92 9.55 -5.53
C SER A 73 4.58 9.17 -6.84
N GLN A 74 5.49 8.23 -6.81
CA GLN A 74 6.30 7.84 -7.95
C GLN A 74 6.83 6.42 -7.80
N LEU A 75 7.34 5.87 -8.88
CA LEU A 75 8.03 4.57 -8.85
C LEU A 75 9.24 4.62 -7.90
N GLY A 76 9.58 3.49 -7.33
CA GLY A 76 10.59 3.35 -6.29
C GLY A 76 9.98 3.15 -4.91
N GLU A 77 8.66 3.26 -4.80
CA GLU A 77 7.90 3.02 -3.58
C GLU A 77 6.95 1.85 -3.78
N ALA A 78 6.71 1.07 -2.74
CA ALA A 78 5.69 0.02 -2.77
C ALA A 78 4.92 -0.03 -1.45
N PHE A 79 3.61 0.02 -1.55
CA PHE A 79 2.65 -0.17 -0.47
C PHE A 79 1.79 -1.37 -0.83
N PHE A 80 1.33 -2.09 0.19
CA PHE A 80 0.60 -3.34 0.02
C PHE A 80 -0.72 -3.28 0.80
N GLU A 81 -1.83 -3.36 0.08
CA GLU A 81 -3.16 -3.39 0.67
C GLU A 81 -3.72 -4.79 0.49
N LEU A 82 -4.27 -5.39 1.55
CA LEU A 82 -4.55 -6.81 1.55
C LEU A 82 -5.79 -7.16 2.37
N HIS A 83 -6.67 -7.96 1.77
CA HIS A 83 -7.77 -8.59 2.49
C HIS A 83 -7.20 -9.58 3.52
N PRO A 84 -7.67 -9.58 4.77
CA PRO A 84 -7.10 -10.42 5.84
C PRO A 84 -7.04 -11.92 5.54
N ASP A 85 -8.01 -12.43 4.76
CA ASP A 85 -8.08 -13.86 4.42
C ASP A 85 -7.15 -14.26 3.27
N TYR A 86 -6.40 -13.31 2.70
CA TYR A 86 -5.55 -13.54 1.53
C TYR A 86 -4.07 -13.29 1.79
N LYS A 87 -3.64 -13.47 3.01
CA LYS A 87 -2.22 -13.27 3.41
C LYS A 87 -1.23 -14.03 2.57
N HIS A 88 -1.63 -15.14 2.00
CA HIS A 88 -0.77 -15.94 1.13
C HIS A 88 -0.36 -15.22 -0.15
N LEU A 89 -1.01 -14.10 -0.48
CA LEU A 89 -0.64 -13.27 -1.63
C LEU A 89 0.52 -12.32 -1.36
N GLN A 90 0.93 -12.12 -0.11
CA GLN A 90 1.95 -11.14 0.25
C GLN A 90 3.26 -11.30 -0.54
N ARG A 91 3.72 -12.52 -0.70
CA ARG A 91 4.97 -12.80 -1.42
C ARG A 91 4.84 -12.49 -2.90
N ASP A 92 3.73 -12.87 -3.50
CA ASP A 92 3.46 -12.56 -4.91
C ASP A 92 3.35 -11.05 -5.15
N MET A 93 2.73 -10.33 -4.22
CA MET A 93 2.62 -8.87 -4.27
C MET A 93 3.99 -8.22 -4.21
N PHE A 94 4.85 -8.71 -3.32
CA PHE A 94 6.21 -8.20 -3.17
C PHE A 94 7.06 -8.49 -4.41
N ASP A 95 6.99 -9.71 -4.95
CA ASP A 95 7.66 -10.07 -6.19
C ASP A 95 7.22 -9.18 -7.35
N TYR A 96 5.92 -8.89 -7.43
CA TYR A 96 5.39 -7.97 -8.43
C TYR A 96 5.98 -6.57 -8.26
N ALA A 97 6.03 -6.04 -7.04
CA ALA A 97 6.57 -4.72 -6.75
C ALA A 97 8.04 -4.62 -7.14
N GLU A 98 8.85 -5.63 -6.84
CA GLU A 98 10.25 -5.65 -7.24
C GLU A 98 10.43 -5.58 -8.75
N LYS A 99 9.54 -6.17 -9.50
CA LYS A 99 9.63 -6.23 -10.98
C LYS A 99 9.01 -5.04 -11.68
N ASN A 100 8.08 -4.33 -11.03
CA ASN A 100 7.24 -3.34 -11.72
C ASN A 100 7.20 -1.96 -11.06
N LEU A 101 7.41 -1.87 -9.73
CA LEU A 101 7.30 -0.62 -8.99
C LEU A 101 8.65 -0.01 -8.60
N TYR A 102 9.73 -0.59 -9.06
CA TYR A 102 11.09 -0.10 -8.79
C TYR A 102 11.37 1.20 -9.54
N ALA A 103 12.41 1.91 -9.10
CA ALA A 103 12.99 3.03 -9.83
C ALA A 103 14.49 2.83 -10.01
N ILE A 104 15.08 3.65 -10.87
CA ILE A 104 16.52 3.66 -11.13
C ILE A 104 17.09 4.95 -10.55
N SER A 105 18.09 4.84 -9.71
CA SER A 105 18.78 6.00 -9.13
C SER A 105 19.62 6.73 -10.16
N ASN A 106 20.11 7.92 -9.81
CA ASN A 106 21.02 8.69 -10.66
C ASN A 106 22.32 7.95 -10.99
N ASP A 107 22.72 7.01 -10.13
CA ASP A 107 23.91 6.18 -10.34
C ASP A 107 23.63 4.94 -11.19
N GLY A 108 22.39 4.75 -11.64
CA GLY A 108 21.99 3.63 -12.45
C GLY A 108 21.57 2.38 -11.67
N ASP A 109 21.47 2.47 -10.34
CA ASP A 109 21.10 1.34 -9.49
C ASP A 109 19.58 1.23 -9.36
N LYS A 110 19.10 0.01 -9.42
CA LYS A 110 17.69 -0.31 -9.19
C LYS A 110 17.41 -0.30 -7.71
N PHE A 111 16.31 0.36 -7.30
CA PHE A 111 15.91 0.39 -5.90
C PHE A 111 14.41 0.29 -5.71
N LEU A 112 14.00 -0.13 -4.52
CA LEU A 112 12.61 -0.19 -4.09
C LEU A 112 12.54 0.07 -2.59
N HIS A 113 11.75 1.07 -2.19
CA HIS A 113 11.40 1.33 -0.79
C HIS A 113 10.04 0.67 -0.52
N ALA A 114 10.06 -0.48 0.11
CA ALA A 114 8.84 -1.22 0.43
C ALA A 114 8.36 -0.85 1.84
N PHE A 115 7.10 -0.46 1.95
CA PHE A 115 6.48 -0.13 3.23
C PHE A 115 5.75 -1.35 3.76
N VAL A 116 6.28 -1.91 4.85
CA VAL A 116 5.78 -3.12 5.49
C VAL A 116 5.32 -2.76 6.89
N ASN A 117 4.13 -3.26 7.29
CA ASN A 117 3.60 -2.99 8.60
C ASN A 117 4.46 -3.66 9.68
N ASP A 118 4.81 -2.91 10.73
CA ASP A 118 5.70 -3.38 11.81
C ASP A 118 5.08 -4.45 12.72
N MET A 119 3.78 -4.69 12.60
CA MET A 119 3.09 -5.78 13.31
C MET A 119 3.16 -7.11 12.54
N ASP A 120 3.70 -7.13 11.33
CA ASP A 120 3.70 -8.30 10.46
C ASP A 120 5.07 -9.00 10.50
N ASP A 121 5.36 -9.64 11.63
CA ASP A 121 6.68 -10.20 11.94
C ASP A 121 7.16 -11.23 10.91
N ASP A 122 6.27 -12.11 10.46
CA ASP A 122 6.62 -13.16 9.49
C ASP A 122 7.01 -12.57 8.14
N PHE A 123 6.25 -11.58 7.69
CA PHE A 123 6.53 -10.92 6.42
C PHE A 123 7.81 -10.08 6.51
N ILE A 124 8.04 -9.38 7.62
CA ILE A 124 9.27 -8.63 7.87
C ILE A 124 10.49 -9.57 7.78
N ALA A 125 10.41 -10.74 8.44
CA ALA A 125 11.49 -11.72 8.40
C ALA A 125 11.77 -12.21 6.98
N TRP A 126 10.72 -12.48 6.21
CA TRP A 126 10.84 -12.92 4.83
C TRP A 126 11.48 -11.85 3.94
N VAL A 127 11.08 -10.57 4.11
CA VAL A 127 11.63 -9.43 3.36
C VAL A 127 13.11 -9.23 3.70
N LYS A 128 13.46 -9.29 4.98
CA LYS A 128 14.87 -9.19 5.42
C LYS A 128 15.74 -10.30 4.84
N ALA A 129 15.21 -11.52 4.77
CA ALA A 129 15.92 -12.65 4.18
C ALA A 129 16.21 -12.45 2.69
N ARG A 130 15.47 -11.58 2.01
CA ARG A 130 15.72 -11.20 0.62
C ARG A 130 16.75 -10.07 0.47
N GLY A 131 17.36 -9.63 1.57
CA GLY A 131 18.41 -8.62 1.56
C GLY A 131 17.96 -7.18 1.82
N TYR A 132 16.70 -6.98 2.19
CA TYR A 132 16.20 -5.64 2.52
C TYR A 132 16.60 -5.24 3.93
N GLU A 133 16.89 -3.96 4.11
CA GLU A 133 17.20 -3.37 5.41
C GLU A 133 16.17 -2.32 5.78
N LYS A 134 15.88 -2.20 7.08
CA LYS A 134 14.93 -1.20 7.57
C LYS A 134 15.53 0.20 7.45
N ASN A 135 14.81 1.10 6.79
CA ASN A 135 15.15 2.52 6.70
C ASN A 135 14.31 3.31 7.72
N ASN A 136 14.91 3.67 8.85
CA ASN A 136 14.22 4.38 9.92
C ASN A 136 13.86 5.82 9.55
N GLU A 137 14.59 6.43 8.62
CA GLU A 137 14.34 7.82 8.21
C GLU A 137 13.05 7.95 7.39
N GLU A 138 12.68 6.91 6.66
CA GLU A 138 11.47 6.90 5.84
C GLU A 138 10.31 6.15 6.48
N SER A 139 10.51 5.59 7.66
CA SER A 139 9.44 4.91 8.39
C SER A 139 8.37 5.90 8.84
N ARG A 140 7.11 5.50 8.72
CA ARG A 140 5.95 6.34 9.05
C ARG A 140 5.21 5.75 10.24
N ALA A 141 4.83 6.62 11.19
CA ALA A 141 4.02 6.22 12.34
C ALA A 141 2.54 6.53 12.07
N MET A 142 1.68 5.59 12.42
CA MET A 142 0.24 5.83 12.49
C MET A 142 -0.07 6.35 13.90
N CYS A 143 -0.62 7.55 13.99
CA CYS A 143 -0.96 8.17 15.27
C CYS A 143 -2.47 8.26 15.45
N GLN A 144 -2.93 8.03 16.67
CA GLN A 144 -4.35 8.13 17.05
C GLN A 144 -4.48 9.03 18.26
N PHE A 145 -5.43 9.97 18.20
CA PHE A 145 -5.69 10.90 19.28
C PHE A 145 -7.16 10.85 19.69
N ALA A 146 -7.39 10.84 21.01
CA ALA A 146 -8.75 11.01 21.52
C ALA A 146 -9.12 12.50 21.45
N ILE A 147 -10.28 12.80 20.88
CA ILE A 147 -10.82 14.16 20.88
C ILE A 147 -11.41 14.47 22.25
N PRO A 148 -10.97 15.52 22.96
CA PRO A 148 -11.55 15.87 24.26
C PRO A 148 -13.03 16.22 24.18
N ASP A 149 -13.78 15.82 25.20
CA ASP A 149 -15.19 16.20 25.38
C ASP A 149 -15.34 16.86 26.76
N PRO A 150 -15.69 18.15 26.84
CA PRO A 150 -16.01 19.05 25.73
C PRO A 150 -14.79 19.44 24.88
N PHE A 151 -15.04 19.76 23.63
CA PHE A 151 -14.00 20.20 22.71
C PHE A 151 -13.38 21.51 23.22
N PRO A 152 -12.04 21.63 23.28
CA PRO A 152 -11.41 22.83 23.82
C PRO A 152 -11.72 24.06 22.98
N ALA A 153 -11.90 25.20 23.64
CA ALA A 153 -12.10 26.48 22.95
C ALA A 153 -10.81 26.89 22.24
N VAL A 154 -10.97 27.46 21.05
CA VAL A 154 -9.84 28.02 20.31
C VAL A 154 -9.50 29.38 20.94
N SER A 155 -8.27 29.53 21.35
CA SER A 155 -7.75 30.79 21.90
C SER A 155 -7.08 31.64 20.86
#